data_d6c25432b847e8cd558c491831a98a9d
#
_entry.id   d6c25432b847e8cd558c491831a98a9d
#
_cell.length_a   1.000
_cell.length_b   1.000
_cell.length_c   1.000
_cell.angle_alpha   90.00
_cell.angle_beta   90.00
_cell.angle_gamma   90.00
#
_symmetry.space_group_name_H-M   'P 1'
#
loop_
_entity.id
_entity.type
_entity.pdbx_description
1 polymer ?
#
loop_
_entity_poly.entity_id
_entity_poly.type
_entity_poly.pdbx_seq_one_letter_code
_entity_poly.pdbx_strand_id
1 'polypeptide(L)'
;MVDILCLGEPMLEFNAQKPGADGRRTYLEGHGGDTSNAAIAAARAGASVGMLTALGEDGPGESFMQLWAGEGVDTSNVLRNPAAP
;
A
#
# COMPACT_ATOMS: atom_id res chain seq x y z
N MET A 1 14.02 15.26 4.93
CA MET A 1 14.25 15.03 3.49
C MET A 1 14.36 13.54 3.22
N VAL A 2 13.69 13.05 2.19
CA VAL A 2 13.78 11.65 1.83
C VAL A 2 14.93 11.41 0.86
N ASP A 3 15.60 10.27 0.99
CA ASP A 3 16.67 9.86 0.10
C ASP A 3 16.13 9.21 -1.17
N ILE A 4 14.96 8.55 -1.06
CA ILE A 4 14.32 7.84 -2.15
C ILE A 4 12.87 8.27 -2.21
N LEU A 5 12.41 8.68 -3.38
CA LEU A 5 11.02 8.98 -3.65
C LEU A 5 10.48 7.96 -4.66
N CYS A 6 9.48 7.18 -4.25
CA CYS A 6 8.87 6.18 -5.11
C CYS A 6 7.60 6.73 -5.75
N LEU A 7 7.53 6.66 -7.07
CA LEU A 7 6.41 7.15 -7.87
C LEU A 7 5.72 5.97 -8.53
N GLY A 8 4.42 5.83 -8.30
CA GLY A 8 3.65 4.75 -8.92
C GLY A 8 2.32 4.51 -8.22
N GLU A 9 1.65 3.45 -8.63
CA GLU A 9 0.34 3.08 -8.09
C GLU A 9 0.45 1.84 -7.20
N PRO A 10 -0.08 1.90 -5.97
CA PRO A 10 -0.23 0.71 -5.16
C PRO A 10 -1.43 -0.12 -5.63
N MET A 11 -1.41 -1.40 -5.35
CA MET A 11 -2.49 -2.32 -5.72
C MET A 11 -2.95 -3.09 -4.49
N LEU A 12 -4.25 -3.07 -4.25
CA LEU A 12 -4.86 -3.95 -3.26
C LEU A 12 -5.01 -5.34 -3.87
N GLU A 13 -4.61 -6.36 -3.13
CA GLU A 13 -4.66 -7.75 -3.57
C GLU A 13 -5.68 -8.53 -2.77
N PHE A 14 -6.35 -9.47 -3.44
CA PHE A 14 -7.21 -10.44 -2.79
C PHE A 14 -6.68 -11.84 -3.08
N ASN A 15 -6.01 -12.43 -2.12
CA ASN A 15 -5.35 -13.71 -2.27
C ASN A 15 -6.31 -14.84 -1.89
N ALA A 16 -6.68 -15.69 -2.86
CA ALA A 16 -7.59 -16.78 -2.64
C ALA A 16 -7.01 -17.78 -1.62
N GLN A 17 -7.83 -18.19 -0.66
CA GLN A 17 -7.49 -19.17 0.34
C GLN A 17 -8.11 -20.52 0.00
N LYS A 18 -7.67 -21.59 0.69
CA LYS A 18 -8.33 -22.88 0.56
C LYS A 18 -9.81 -22.75 0.93
N PRO A 19 -10.73 -23.36 0.15
CA PRO A 19 -12.14 -23.37 0.55
C PRO A 19 -12.31 -23.94 1.96
N GLY A 20 -13.18 -23.32 2.74
CA GLY A 20 -13.53 -23.81 4.07
C GLY A 20 -14.41 -25.07 4.01
N ALA A 21 -14.81 -25.57 5.19
CA ALA A 21 -15.65 -26.75 5.31
C ALA A 21 -17.02 -26.60 4.63
N ASP A 22 -17.49 -25.36 4.47
CA ASP A 22 -18.74 -25.02 3.77
C ASP A 22 -18.56 -24.91 2.25
N GLY A 23 -17.35 -25.12 1.72
CA GLY A 23 -17.04 -25.02 0.31
C GLY A 23 -16.93 -23.58 -0.19
N ARG A 24 -17.10 -22.59 0.67
CA ARG A 24 -16.99 -21.18 0.29
C ARG A 24 -15.54 -20.77 0.15
N ARG A 25 -15.29 -19.94 -0.87
CA ARG A 25 -13.98 -19.37 -1.11
C ARG A 25 -13.83 -18.09 -0.30
N THR A 26 -12.71 -17.96 0.40
CA THR A 26 -12.35 -16.74 1.13
C THR A 26 -11.09 -16.14 0.53
N TYR A 27 -10.89 -14.84 0.77
CA TYR A 27 -9.75 -14.11 0.24
C TYR A 27 -9.06 -13.35 1.37
N LEU A 28 -7.74 -13.42 1.39
CA LEU A 28 -6.93 -12.61 2.30
C LEU A 28 -6.55 -11.34 1.59
N GLU A 29 -6.87 -10.20 2.20
CA GLU A 29 -6.48 -8.89 1.69
C GLU A 29 -4.97 -8.71 1.85
N GLY A 30 -4.32 -8.27 0.78
CA GLY A 30 -2.90 -7.93 0.79
C GLY A 30 -2.65 -6.64 0.07
N HIS A 31 -1.46 -6.10 0.28
CA HIS A 31 -1.04 -4.85 -0.34
C HIS A 31 0.07 -5.16 -1.34
N GLY A 32 -0.15 -4.80 -2.59
CA GLY A 32 0.78 -5.06 -3.68
C GLY A 32 1.15 -3.80 -4.44
N GLY A 33 1.71 -4.03 -5.62
CA GLY A 33 2.24 -2.96 -6.46
C GLY A 33 3.75 -2.84 -6.27
N ASP A 34 4.48 -2.88 -7.38
CA ASP A 34 5.95 -2.90 -7.35
C ASP A 34 6.54 -1.69 -6.62
N THR A 35 5.95 -0.51 -6.82
CA THR A 35 6.42 0.73 -6.20
C THR A 35 6.24 0.71 -4.69
N SER A 36 5.08 0.26 -4.21
CA SER A 36 4.83 0.14 -2.77
C SER A 36 5.77 -0.88 -2.13
N ASN A 37 5.94 -2.04 -2.76
CA ASN A 37 6.86 -3.07 -2.28
C ASN A 37 8.30 -2.58 -2.23
N ALA A 38 8.75 -1.85 -3.25
CA ALA A 38 10.09 -1.26 -3.29
C ALA A 38 10.28 -0.23 -2.19
N ALA A 39 9.29 0.62 -1.93
CA ALA A 39 9.34 1.62 -0.87
C ALA A 39 9.48 0.96 0.50
N ILE A 40 8.69 -0.06 0.78
CA ILE A 40 8.74 -0.77 2.06
C ILE A 40 10.07 -1.48 2.24
N ALA A 41 10.57 -2.16 1.20
CA ALA A 41 11.85 -2.84 1.25
C ALA A 41 13.00 -1.86 1.53
N ALA A 42 13.01 -0.71 0.86
CA ALA A 42 14.02 0.32 1.06
C ALA A 42 13.96 0.90 2.48
N ALA A 43 12.75 1.17 3.00
CA ALA A 43 12.56 1.68 4.35
C ALA A 43 13.05 0.67 5.40
N ARG A 44 12.76 -0.60 5.22
CA ARG A 44 13.22 -1.68 6.10
C ARG A 44 14.75 -1.83 6.09
N ALA A 45 15.38 -1.48 4.96
CA ALA A 45 16.84 -1.47 4.84
C ALA A 45 17.49 -0.21 5.43
N GLY A 46 16.71 0.71 5.98
CA GLY A 46 17.20 1.89 6.67
C GLY A 46 17.22 3.16 5.84
N ALA A 47 16.75 3.13 4.60
CA ALA A 47 16.67 4.33 3.77
C ALA A 47 15.53 5.24 4.21
N SER A 48 15.68 6.54 3.96
CA SER A 48 14.59 7.51 4.10
C SER A 48 13.79 7.51 2.80
N VAL A 49 12.54 7.06 2.86
CA VAL A 49 11.73 6.79 1.68
C VAL A 49 10.40 7.52 1.77
N GLY A 50 9.98 8.13 0.66
CA GLY A 50 8.66 8.72 0.53
C GLY A 50 7.91 8.16 -0.67
N MET A 51 6.59 8.29 -0.64
CA MET A 51 5.70 7.93 -1.75
C MET A 51 5.13 9.18 -2.40
N LEU A 52 5.13 9.22 -3.72
CA LEU A 52 4.43 10.22 -4.52
C LEU A 52 3.38 9.49 -5.34
N THR A 53 2.13 9.59 -4.94
CA THR A 53 1.00 8.92 -5.59
C THR A 53 -0.30 9.60 -5.20
N ALA A 54 -1.40 9.12 -5.76
CA ALA A 54 -2.74 9.56 -5.39
C ALA A 54 -3.56 8.36 -4.93
N LEU A 55 -4.26 8.52 -3.82
CA LEU A 55 -5.15 7.50 -3.26
C LEU A 55 -6.54 8.06 -3.09
N GLY A 56 -7.54 7.19 -3.20
CA GLY A 56 -8.90 7.54 -2.84
C GLY A 56 -9.06 7.76 -1.32
N GLU A 57 -10.06 8.54 -0.94
CA GLU A 57 -10.46 8.68 0.46
C GLU A 57 -11.45 7.56 0.81
N ASP A 58 -10.98 6.33 0.78
CA ASP A 58 -11.76 5.12 0.95
C ASP A 58 -11.00 4.09 1.80
N GLY A 59 -11.59 2.94 2.00
CA GLY A 59 -10.98 1.87 2.78
C GLY A 59 -9.62 1.42 2.25
N PRO A 60 -9.50 1.09 0.95
CA PRO A 60 -8.19 0.74 0.37
C PRO A 60 -7.15 1.84 0.50
N GLY A 61 -7.52 3.09 0.24
CA GLY A 61 -6.60 4.22 0.38
C GLY A 61 -6.11 4.38 1.80
N GLU A 62 -7.02 4.31 2.78
CA GLU A 62 -6.66 4.39 4.19
C GLU A 62 -5.77 3.23 4.61
N SER A 63 -6.03 2.03 4.11
CA SER A 63 -5.22 0.86 4.39
C SER A 63 -3.77 1.04 3.95
N PHE A 64 -3.53 1.61 2.76
CA PHE A 64 -2.18 1.92 2.29
C PHE A 64 -1.51 3.01 3.14
N MET A 65 -2.25 4.04 3.54
CA MET A 65 -1.70 5.08 4.40
C MET A 65 -1.20 4.50 5.73
N GLN A 66 -1.98 3.61 6.33
CA GLN A 66 -1.60 2.95 7.58
C GLN A 66 -0.40 2.02 7.39
N LEU A 67 -0.38 1.27 6.29
CA LEU A 67 0.75 0.38 5.97
C LEU A 67 2.05 1.17 5.86
N TRP A 68 2.06 2.23 5.07
CA TRP A 68 3.27 3.01 4.85
C TRP A 68 3.71 3.73 6.12
N ALA A 69 2.77 4.29 6.89
CA ALA A 69 3.11 4.93 8.17
C ALA A 69 3.74 3.94 9.14
N GLY A 70 3.20 2.71 9.21
CA GLY A 70 3.75 1.66 10.06
C GLY A 70 5.14 1.17 9.62
N GLU A 71 5.46 1.29 8.34
CA GLU A 71 6.76 0.91 7.78
C GLU A 71 7.75 2.08 7.73
N GLY A 72 7.38 3.24 8.22
CA GLY A 72 8.26 4.40 8.24
C GLY A 72 8.43 5.09 6.89
N VAL A 73 7.52 4.86 5.95
CA VAL A 73 7.51 5.55 4.65
C VAL A 73 6.84 6.90 4.81
N ASP A 74 7.47 7.95 4.29
CA ASP A 74 6.92 9.30 4.33
C ASP A 74 5.73 9.41 3.37
N THR A 75 4.57 9.79 3.89
CA THR A 75 3.33 9.94 3.15
C THR A 75 2.93 11.39 2.90
N SER A 76 3.81 12.34 3.17
CA SER A 76 3.48 13.77 3.05
C SER A 76 3.18 14.21 1.62
N ASN A 77 3.65 13.46 0.61
CA ASN A 77 3.40 13.73 -0.81
C ASN A 77 2.33 12.83 -1.41
N VAL A 78 1.59 12.10 -0.59
CA VAL A 78 0.47 11.29 -1.07
C VAL A 78 -0.76 12.16 -1.16
N LEU A 79 -1.34 12.25 -2.36
CA LEU A 79 -2.58 12.99 -2.59
C LEU A 79 -3.77 12.10 -2.26
N ARG A 80 -4.76 12.66 -1.57
CA ARG A 80 -6.02 11.96 -1.28
C ARG A 80 -7.11 12.60 -2.14
N ASN A 81 -7.75 11.78 -2.98
CA ASN A 81 -8.76 12.24 -3.91
C ASN A 81 -10.12 11.59 -3.57
N PRO A 82 -11.11 12.36 -3.10
CA PRO A 82 -12.40 11.79 -2.72
C PRO A 82 -13.19 11.24 -3.92
N ALA A 83 -12.87 11.67 -5.14
CA ALA A 83 -13.54 11.21 -6.36
C ALA A 83 -12.86 9.97 -6.97
N ALA A 84 -11.68 9.58 -6.52
CA ALA A 84 -10.97 8.42 -7.04
C ALA A 84 -11.47 7.13 -6.38
N PRO A 85 -11.66 6.04 -7.12
CA PRO A 85 -11.94 4.75 -6.54
C PRO A 85 -10.75 4.16 -5.79
#